data_8ac98e72c96fe03975da9a2bfc3f9128
#
_entry.id   8ac98e72c96fe03975da9a2bfc3f9128
#
_cell.length_a   1.000
_cell.length_b   1.000
_cell.length_c   1.000
_cell.angle_alpha   90.00
_cell.angle_beta   90.00
_cell.angle_gamma   90.00
#
_symmetry.space_group_name_H-M   'P 1'
#
loop_
_entity.id
_entity.type
_entity.pdbx_description
1 polymer ?
#
loop_
_entity_poly.entity_id
_entity_poly.type
_entity_poly.pdbx_seq_one_letter_code
_entity_poly.pdbx_strand_id
1 'polypeptide(L)'
;MKHIKKILIGLMLAAALSTSASCSSKGKYMDALKGKEGVFAVLTTEKGEIVLELFYKQAPLTVTNFVGLAEGTLDAAKGKPFYDGLKFHRVIADFMIQGGDPLGNGTGGPGYKFADEFVEGLIFDKPGKLAMANSGPNTNGSQFFITHVPTDWLNYKHTIFGEVVTGQDVVDAVAQNDTIKSLKIIRQGKEAEAFKATQADFNRLEVEAKKKAEEAKKAKLEAEKKAREEMTKNMTKSDSGVYYTVDEEGKGALVGKNKNVKVDYLTSFMDGRILDVSSGFHPQGHEPLEFVVGAGQMIPGFDQMVSQMKVGETRKMVIPPELAYGSHGIPQAGIPGDSYICFDVTLVK
;
A
#
# COMPACT_ATOMS: atom_id res chain seq x y z
N MET A 1 96.66 33.82 -3.57
CA MET A 1 96.93 32.42 -3.97
C MET A 1 95.88 31.54 -3.30
N LYS A 2 95.33 30.58 -4.03
CA LYS A 2 94.46 29.50 -3.67
C LYS A 2 92.96 29.80 -3.65
N HIS A 3 92.34 29.31 -4.70
CA HIS A 3 90.89 29.18 -4.99
C HIS A 3 90.15 28.23 -4.04
N ILE A 4 88.98 28.62 -3.55
CA ILE A 4 88.02 27.69 -2.95
C ILE A 4 86.77 27.77 -3.81
N LYS A 5 86.56 26.68 -4.52
CA LYS A 5 85.32 26.40 -5.30
C LYS A 5 84.19 26.15 -4.32
N LYS A 6 83.11 26.97 -4.38
CA LYS A 6 81.87 26.68 -3.71
C LYS A 6 81.05 25.74 -4.60
N ILE A 7 80.80 24.56 -4.11
CA ILE A 7 79.85 23.60 -4.68
C ILE A 7 78.45 23.97 -4.14
N LEU A 8 77.55 24.49 -5.01
CA LEU A 8 76.17 24.63 -4.71
C LEU A 8 75.49 23.28 -4.93
N ILE A 9 75.04 22.64 -3.83
CA ILE A 9 74.14 21.49 -3.87
C ILE A 9 72.73 22.05 -3.97
N GLY A 10 72.14 21.93 -5.17
CA GLY A 10 70.73 22.24 -5.40
C GLY A 10 69.86 21.16 -4.78
N LEU A 11 69.12 21.50 -3.73
CA LEU A 11 68.07 20.68 -3.19
C LEU A 11 66.82 20.86 -4.10
N MET A 12 66.60 19.89 -4.98
CA MET A 12 65.29 19.78 -5.67
C MET A 12 64.26 19.28 -4.67
N LEU A 13 63.42 20.22 -4.21
CA LEU A 13 62.21 19.87 -3.48
C LEU A 13 61.17 19.35 -4.50
N ALA A 14 61.06 18.05 -4.63
CA ALA A 14 59.96 17.46 -5.38
C ALA A 14 58.66 17.70 -4.60
N ALA A 15 57.91 18.75 -4.96
CA ALA A 15 56.56 18.93 -4.54
C ALA A 15 55.73 17.80 -5.21
N ALA A 16 55.50 16.73 -4.51
CA ALA A 16 54.46 15.75 -4.87
C ALA A 16 53.12 16.49 -4.75
N LEU A 17 52.62 17.00 -5.89
CA LEU A 17 51.17 17.32 -6.01
C LEU A 17 50.42 16.01 -5.84
N SER A 18 49.97 15.76 -4.62
CA SER A 18 48.85 14.85 -4.39
C SER A 18 47.62 15.49 -5.02
N THR A 19 47.39 15.24 -6.29
CA THR A 19 46.11 15.36 -6.91
C THR A 19 45.22 14.38 -6.20
N SER A 20 44.58 14.81 -5.12
CA SER A 20 43.41 14.15 -4.58
C SER A 20 42.41 14.08 -5.75
N ALA A 21 42.29 12.89 -6.29
CA ALA A 21 41.24 12.53 -7.22
C ALA A 21 39.90 12.65 -6.48
N SER A 22 39.42 13.87 -6.32
CA SER A 22 38.00 14.18 -6.22
C SER A 22 37.41 13.88 -7.59
N CYS A 23 37.44 12.60 -7.97
CA CYS A 23 36.71 12.10 -9.12
C CYS A 23 35.25 12.32 -8.74
N SER A 24 34.69 13.37 -9.28
CA SER A 24 33.38 13.88 -8.92
C SER A 24 32.36 12.80 -9.20
N SER A 25 31.64 12.35 -8.16
CA SER A 25 30.44 11.54 -8.23
C SER A 25 29.40 12.07 -9.24
N LYS A 26 29.47 13.36 -9.59
CA LYS A 26 28.71 13.98 -10.67
C LYS A 26 28.76 13.25 -12.02
N GLY A 27 29.81 12.50 -12.34
CA GLY A 27 29.92 11.76 -13.61
C GLY A 27 29.00 10.55 -13.66
N LYS A 28 28.92 9.79 -12.58
CA LYS A 28 28.27 8.46 -12.59
C LYS A 28 26.75 8.51 -12.76
N TYR A 29 26.05 9.40 -12.07
CA TYR A 29 24.60 9.52 -12.22
C TYR A 29 24.18 10.26 -13.49
N MET A 30 24.97 11.22 -13.98
CA MET A 30 24.70 11.91 -15.24
C MET A 30 24.73 10.96 -16.43
N ASP A 31 25.64 9.99 -16.42
CA ASP A 31 25.69 8.93 -17.47
C ASP A 31 24.46 8.03 -17.40
N ALA A 32 23.99 7.67 -16.21
CA ALA A 32 22.80 6.87 -16.00
C ALA A 32 21.50 7.58 -16.45
N LEU A 33 21.48 8.90 -16.42
CA LEU A 33 20.34 9.74 -16.84
C LEU A 33 20.43 10.22 -18.30
N LYS A 34 21.51 9.95 -18.99
CA LYS A 34 21.71 10.43 -20.38
C LYS A 34 20.60 9.93 -21.30
N GLY A 35 19.91 10.86 -21.96
CA GLY A 35 18.82 10.56 -22.89
C GLY A 35 17.50 10.11 -22.24
N LYS A 36 17.40 10.16 -20.90
CA LYS A 36 16.15 9.91 -20.19
C LYS A 36 15.39 11.21 -19.97
N GLU A 37 14.07 11.16 -20.09
CA GLU A 37 13.19 12.25 -19.69
C GLU A 37 12.38 11.85 -18.45
N GLY A 38 12.26 12.75 -17.49
CA GLY A 38 11.54 12.47 -16.24
C GLY A 38 11.98 13.35 -15.07
N VAL A 39 11.39 13.10 -13.92
CA VAL A 39 11.79 13.67 -12.63
C VAL A 39 12.58 12.59 -11.89
N PHE A 40 13.79 12.94 -11.48
CA PHE A 40 14.70 12.03 -10.79
C PHE A 40 15.14 12.60 -9.46
N ALA A 41 15.50 11.71 -8.52
CA ALA A 41 16.13 12.08 -7.27
C ALA A 41 17.51 11.40 -7.16
N VAL A 42 18.52 12.17 -6.79
CA VAL A 42 19.86 11.66 -6.44
C VAL A 42 20.01 11.73 -4.94
N LEU A 43 19.96 10.58 -4.30
CA LEU A 43 20.12 10.40 -2.87
C LEU A 43 21.56 10.00 -2.58
N THR A 44 22.30 10.88 -1.90
CA THR A 44 23.72 10.69 -1.54
C THR A 44 23.81 10.16 -0.11
N THR A 45 24.52 9.06 0.09
CA THR A 45 24.76 8.44 1.41
C THR A 45 26.25 8.34 1.69
N GLU A 46 26.65 7.75 2.84
CA GLU A 46 28.04 7.34 3.09
C GLU A 46 28.52 6.24 2.14
N LYS A 47 27.59 5.41 1.62
CA LYS A 47 27.93 4.26 0.77
C LYS A 47 28.00 4.59 -0.71
N GLY A 48 27.46 5.75 -1.12
CA GLY A 48 27.42 6.19 -2.50
C GLY A 48 26.12 6.92 -2.86
N GLU A 49 25.83 6.94 -4.16
CA GLU A 49 24.66 7.61 -4.71
C GLU A 49 23.64 6.58 -5.19
N ILE A 50 22.38 6.83 -4.87
CA ILE A 50 21.20 6.10 -5.37
C ILE A 50 20.45 7.06 -6.28
N VAL A 51 20.24 6.71 -7.53
CA VAL A 51 19.45 7.48 -8.49
C VAL A 51 18.08 6.84 -8.61
N LEU A 52 17.06 7.63 -8.35
CA LEU A 52 15.66 7.22 -8.37
C LEU A 52 14.92 7.92 -9.51
N GLU A 53 14.14 7.20 -10.28
CA GLU A 53 13.11 7.78 -11.14
C GLU A 53 11.85 7.99 -10.29
N LEU A 54 11.21 9.16 -10.41
CA LEU A 54 9.99 9.49 -9.67
C LEU A 54 8.80 9.47 -10.63
N PHE A 55 7.78 8.71 -10.28
CA PHE A 55 6.58 8.50 -11.10
C PHE A 55 5.57 9.64 -10.95
N TYR A 56 6.01 10.87 -11.29
CA TYR A 56 5.23 12.10 -11.09
C TYR A 56 3.90 12.17 -11.84
N LYS A 57 3.73 11.34 -12.89
CA LYS A 57 2.47 11.22 -13.64
C LYS A 57 1.52 10.20 -13.02
N GLN A 58 2.06 9.12 -12.44
CA GLN A 58 1.31 8.02 -11.86
C GLN A 58 0.90 8.30 -10.39
N ALA A 59 1.82 8.89 -9.60
CA ALA A 59 1.61 9.23 -8.20
C ALA A 59 1.90 10.72 -7.96
N PRO A 60 1.15 11.64 -8.58
CA PRO A 60 1.45 13.07 -8.59
C PRO A 60 1.44 13.71 -7.19
N LEU A 61 0.53 13.35 -6.30
CA LEU A 61 0.47 13.87 -4.94
C LEU A 61 1.68 13.43 -4.13
N THR A 62 2.03 12.15 -4.20
CA THR A 62 3.15 11.55 -3.48
C THR A 62 4.49 12.11 -3.96
N VAL A 63 4.67 12.21 -5.28
CA VAL A 63 5.90 12.81 -5.85
C VAL A 63 5.98 14.30 -5.52
N THR A 64 4.86 15.05 -5.57
CA THR A 64 4.84 16.47 -5.15
C THR A 64 5.22 16.62 -3.68
N ASN A 65 4.72 15.75 -2.81
CA ASN A 65 5.12 15.73 -1.40
C ASN A 65 6.62 15.47 -1.23
N PHE A 66 7.12 14.40 -1.84
CA PHE A 66 8.53 14.01 -1.71
C PHE A 66 9.48 15.07 -2.28
N VAL A 67 9.20 15.56 -3.49
CA VAL A 67 10.01 16.60 -4.14
C VAL A 67 9.93 17.92 -3.38
N GLY A 68 8.73 18.32 -2.95
CA GLY A 68 8.54 19.56 -2.24
C GLY A 68 9.21 19.60 -0.86
N LEU A 69 9.24 18.46 -0.16
CA LEU A 69 10.04 18.31 1.06
C LEU A 69 11.53 18.34 0.74
N ALA A 70 11.98 17.63 -0.30
CA ALA A 70 13.40 17.59 -0.70
C ALA A 70 13.94 18.98 -1.09
N GLU A 71 13.15 19.78 -1.81
CA GLU A 71 13.52 21.13 -2.26
C GLU A 71 13.23 22.22 -1.22
N GLY A 72 12.52 21.90 -0.14
CA GLY A 72 12.16 22.89 0.89
C GLY A 72 10.98 23.79 0.51
N THR A 73 10.19 23.43 -0.50
CA THR A 73 9.09 24.22 -1.05
C THR A 73 7.75 23.99 -0.37
N LEU A 74 7.63 22.90 0.44
CA LEU A 74 6.48 22.69 1.32
C LEU A 74 6.70 23.37 2.68
N ASP A 75 5.64 23.86 3.29
CA ASP A 75 5.65 24.58 4.57
C ASP A 75 6.32 23.76 5.68
N ALA A 76 6.11 22.45 5.69
CA ALA A 76 6.72 21.54 6.65
C ALA A 76 8.25 21.50 6.60
N ALA A 77 8.84 21.78 5.45
CA ALA A 77 10.28 21.84 5.24
C ALA A 77 10.89 23.18 5.70
N LYS A 78 10.07 24.20 5.97
CA LYS A 78 10.51 25.54 6.48
C LYS A 78 11.59 26.19 5.61
N GLY A 79 11.50 26.02 4.29
CA GLY A 79 12.43 26.58 3.31
C GLY A 79 13.81 25.91 3.26
N LYS A 80 13.94 24.67 3.77
CA LYS A 80 15.22 23.91 3.79
C LYS A 80 14.99 22.50 3.26
N PRO A 81 16.01 21.87 2.63
CA PRO A 81 15.95 20.47 2.28
C PRO A 81 15.61 19.60 3.51
N PHE A 82 14.44 18.96 3.48
CA PHE A 82 13.90 18.23 4.64
C PHE A 82 14.66 16.93 4.93
N TYR A 83 15.13 16.25 3.89
CA TYR A 83 15.75 14.93 4.01
C TYR A 83 17.23 14.96 4.34
N ASP A 84 17.91 16.08 4.10
CA ASP A 84 19.35 16.21 4.34
C ASP A 84 19.68 16.06 5.83
N GLY A 85 20.60 15.16 6.13
CA GLY A 85 20.99 14.82 7.50
C GLY A 85 20.11 13.80 8.21
N LEU A 86 18.98 13.37 7.63
CA LEU A 86 18.15 12.32 8.20
C LEU A 86 18.82 10.94 8.04
N LYS A 87 18.39 9.98 8.87
CA LYS A 87 18.96 8.63 8.91
C LYS A 87 18.05 7.61 8.28
N PHE A 88 18.64 6.53 7.79
CA PHE A 88 17.93 5.28 7.58
C PHE A 88 17.74 4.60 8.95
N HIS A 89 16.67 4.97 9.64
CA HIS A 89 16.40 4.55 11.02
C HIS A 89 16.00 3.08 11.14
N ARG A 90 15.60 2.45 10.02
CA ARG A 90 15.23 1.03 9.96
C ARG A 90 15.78 0.41 8.67
N VAL A 91 16.60 -0.62 8.83
CA VAL A 91 17.15 -1.42 7.73
C VAL A 91 16.92 -2.88 8.06
N ILE A 92 16.30 -3.61 7.15
CA ILE A 92 16.09 -5.06 7.28
C ILE A 92 16.66 -5.72 6.04
N ALA A 93 17.66 -6.57 6.25
CA ALA A 93 18.29 -7.36 5.18
C ALA A 93 17.22 -8.18 4.42
N ASP A 94 17.42 -8.34 3.13
CA ASP A 94 16.50 -9.06 2.23
C ASP A 94 15.05 -8.51 2.25
N PHE A 95 14.88 -7.25 2.66
CA PHE A 95 13.59 -6.58 2.64
C PHE A 95 13.70 -5.13 2.13
N MET A 96 14.15 -4.17 2.98
CA MET A 96 14.17 -2.75 2.59
C MET A 96 15.05 -1.89 3.51
N ILE A 97 15.39 -0.70 3.02
CA ILE A 97 15.90 0.42 3.81
C ILE A 97 14.81 1.48 3.96
N GLN A 98 14.60 2.02 5.17
CA GLN A 98 13.57 3.02 5.48
C GLN A 98 14.19 4.25 6.11
N GLY A 99 13.86 5.41 5.54
CA GLY A 99 14.30 6.73 5.99
C GLY A 99 13.19 7.77 5.94
N GLY A 100 13.57 9.07 6.01
CA GLY A 100 12.63 10.19 5.91
C GLY A 100 11.90 10.55 7.21
N ASP A 101 12.33 10.00 8.34
CA ASP A 101 11.81 10.34 9.66
C ASP A 101 12.70 11.41 10.33
N PRO A 102 12.18 12.62 10.59
CA PRO A 102 12.95 13.69 11.26
C PRO A 102 13.30 13.37 12.72
N LEU A 103 12.58 12.44 13.39
CA LEU A 103 12.91 11.98 14.73
C LEU A 103 13.85 10.76 14.74
N GLY A 104 13.98 10.06 13.61
CA GLY A 104 14.87 8.93 13.47
C GLY A 104 14.49 7.69 14.31
N ASN A 105 13.25 7.54 14.70
CA ASN A 105 12.75 6.45 15.54
C ASN A 105 11.50 5.74 15.00
N GLY A 106 11.05 6.12 13.79
CA GLY A 106 9.88 5.58 13.11
C GLY A 106 8.55 6.30 13.40
N THR A 107 8.54 7.28 14.30
CA THR A 107 7.29 7.98 14.71
C THR A 107 7.16 9.39 14.17
N GLY A 108 8.23 9.95 13.61
CA GLY A 108 8.27 11.31 13.07
C GLY A 108 7.67 11.42 11.66
N GLY A 109 7.46 12.67 11.26
CA GLY A 109 6.91 12.99 9.94
C GLY A 109 6.83 14.49 9.71
N PRO A 110 6.20 14.93 8.62
CA PRO A 110 6.13 16.33 8.22
C PRO A 110 5.06 17.13 8.99
N GLY A 111 4.35 16.50 9.93
CA GLY A 111 3.26 17.14 10.68
C GLY A 111 1.86 17.00 10.06
N TYR A 112 1.76 16.29 8.95
CA TYR A 112 0.49 15.96 8.28
C TYR A 112 0.52 14.54 7.72
N LYS A 113 -0.64 14.07 7.26
CA LYS A 113 -0.82 12.81 6.54
C LYS A 113 -1.61 13.05 5.26
N PHE A 114 -1.35 12.26 4.21
CA PHE A 114 -2.05 12.35 2.95
C PHE A 114 -2.44 10.97 2.39
N ALA A 115 -3.34 10.97 1.41
CA ALA A 115 -3.97 9.79 0.84
C ALA A 115 -2.97 8.90 0.07
N ASP A 116 -3.30 7.60 -0.01
CA ASP A 116 -2.62 6.66 -0.87
C ASP A 116 -2.92 6.93 -2.36
N GLU A 117 -1.96 6.65 -3.23
CA GLU A 117 -2.09 6.68 -4.68
C GLU A 117 -1.73 5.31 -5.25
N PHE A 118 -2.66 4.37 -5.21
CA PHE A 118 -2.46 3.05 -5.81
C PHE A 118 -2.77 3.07 -7.31
N VAL A 119 -1.83 2.55 -8.10
CA VAL A 119 -1.94 2.47 -9.55
C VAL A 119 -1.97 1.01 -9.97
N GLU A 120 -2.94 0.63 -10.78
CA GLU A 120 -3.05 -0.72 -11.29
C GLU A 120 -1.79 -1.12 -12.08
N GLY A 121 -1.25 -2.29 -11.78
CA GLY A 121 -0.01 -2.80 -12.39
C GLY A 121 1.28 -2.23 -11.82
N LEU A 122 1.23 -1.21 -10.97
CA LEU A 122 2.41 -0.72 -10.25
C LEU A 122 2.56 -1.50 -8.95
N ILE A 123 3.39 -2.54 -8.99
CA ILE A 123 3.54 -3.53 -7.94
C ILE A 123 5.00 -3.72 -7.52
N PHE A 124 5.23 -4.37 -6.38
CA PHE A 124 6.56 -4.69 -5.84
C PHE A 124 7.15 -5.96 -6.45
N ASP A 125 7.28 -6.01 -7.76
CA ASP A 125 7.68 -7.15 -8.59
C ASP A 125 9.21 -7.35 -8.69
N LYS A 126 10.00 -6.37 -8.28
CA LYS A 126 11.47 -6.36 -8.37
C LYS A 126 12.11 -5.54 -7.24
N PRO A 127 13.44 -5.69 -7.02
CA PRO A 127 14.20 -4.79 -6.14
C PRO A 127 14.11 -3.34 -6.58
N GLY A 128 14.41 -2.43 -5.67
CA GLY A 128 14.57 -1.01 -5.96
C GLY A 128 13.26 -0.22 -6.07
N LYS A 129 12.12 -0.77 -5.68
CA LYS A 129 10.88 0.03 -5.59
C LYS A 129 10.98 1.03 -4.47
N LEU A 130 10.68 2.30 -4.80
CA LEU A 130 10.58 3.41 -3.86
C LEU A 130 9.12 3.62 -3.50
N ALA A 131 8.81 3.49 -2.21
CA ALA A 131 7.42 3.60 -1.73
C ALA A 131 7.31 4.34 -0.39
N MET A 132 6.09 4.81 -0.09
CA MET A 132 5.79 5.46 1.18
C MET A 132 5.64 4.46 2.31
N ALA A 133 6.33 4.71 3.42
CA ALA A 133 5.99 4.06 4.68
C ALA A 133 4.73 4.71 5.26
N ASN A 134 3.84 3.89 5.83
CA ASN A 134 2.60 4.33 6.45
C ASN A 134 2.23 3.49 7.67
N SER A 135 1.23 3.93 8.44
CA SER A 135 0.67 3.23 9.61
C SER A 135 -0.76 2.73 9.32
N GLY A 136 -1.06 2.42 8.07
CA GLY A 136 -2.36 2.03 7.57
C GLY A 136 -2.83 2.95 6.44
N PRO A 137 -4.02 2.72 5.88
CA PRO A 137 -4.52 3.46 4.73
C PRO A 137 -4.53 4.98 4.92
N ASN A 138 -4.10 5.72 3.90
CA ASN A 138 -4.12 7.19 3.87
C ASN A 138 -3.32 7.86 5.00
N THR A 139 -2.21 7.26 5.43
CA THR A 139 -1.36 7.80 6.49
C THR A 139 0.06 8.12 6.03
N ASN A 140 0.26 8.37 4.72
CA ASN A 140 1.55 8.75 4.16
C ASN A 140 2.03 10.10 4.74
N GLY A 141 3.33 10.25 4.90
CA GLY A 141 3.96 11.46 5.42
C GLY A 141 5.27 11.78 4.71
N SER A 142 6.39 11.79 5.44
CA SER A 142 7.73 11.96 4.86
C SER A 142 8.54 10.67 4.79
N GLN A 143 8.15 9.63 5.53
CA GLN A 143 8.90 8.38 5.57
C GLN A 143 8.72 7.58 4.28
N PHE A 144 9.82 7.08 3.74
CA PHE A 144 9.87 6.25 2.54
C PHE A 144 10.76 5.04 2.75
N PHE A 145 10.62 4.04 1.90
CA PHE A 145 11.53 2.90 1.85
C PHE A 145 11.89 2.51 0.41
N ILE A 146 13.05 1.85 0.28
CA ILE A 146 13.53 1.29 -0.99
C ILE A 146 13.75 -0.20 -0.76
N THR A 147 13.21 -1.05 -1.65
CA THR A 147 13.26 -2.51 -1.48
C THR A 147 14.58 -3.12 -1.94
N HIS A 148 15.03 -4.18 -1.22
CA HIS A 148 16.15 -5.02 -1.60
C HIS A 148 15.73 -6.14 -2.57
N VAL A 149 14.49 -6.62 -2.43
CA VAL A 149 13.93 -7.78 -3.16
C VAL A 149 12.47 -7.48 -3.56
N PRO A 150 11.85 -8.30 -4.42
CA PRO A 150 10.40 -8.25 -4.63
C PRO A 150 9.65 -8.44 -3.29
N THR A 151 8.60 -7.65 -3.05
CA THR A 151 7.83 -7.64 -1.80
C THR A 151 6.33 -7.55 -2.11
N ASP A 152 5.81 -8.54 -2.84
CA ASP A 152 4.45 -8.59 -3.40
C ASP A 152 3.34 -8.47 -2.33
N TRP A 153 3.61 -8.90 -1.09
CA TRP A 153 2.68 -8.74 0.05
C TRP A 153 2.41 -7.28 0.45
N LEU A 154 3.19 -6.31 -0.10
CA LEU A 154 2.99 -4.87 0.08
C LEU A 154 2.15 -4.23 -1.03
N ASN A 155 1.78 -4.98 -2.08
CA ASN A 155 0.98 -4.49 -3.18
C ASN A 155 -0.32 -3.88 -2.69
N TYR A 156 -0.63 -2.67 -3.18
CA TYR A 156 -1.84 -1.90 -2.82
C TYR A 156 -2.00 -1.62 -1.31
N LYS A 157 -0.89 -1.68 -0.53
CA LYS A 157 -0.81 -1.27 0.87
C LYS A 157 0.13 -0.09 1.07
N HIS A 158 1.10 0.07 0.17
CA HIS A 158 2.04 1.17 0.17
C HIS A 158 2.10 1.80 -1.22
N THR A 159 2.05 3.14 -1.28
CA THR A 159 2.14 3.88 -2.55
C THR A 159 3.54 3.77 -3.11
N ILE A 160 3.71 3.09 -4.25
CA ILE A 160 4.93 3.11 -5.04
C ILE A 160 4.94 4.42 -5.82
N PHE A 161 6.01 5.20 -5.70
CA PHE A 161 6.12 6.49 -6.39
C PHE A 161 7.44 6.68 -7.14
N GLY A 162 8.25 5.64 -7.24
CA GLY A 162 9.49 5.63 -7.99
C GLY A 162 10.20 4.28 -7.96
N GLU A 163 11.36 4.24 -8.62
CA GLU A 163 12.24 3.07 -8.58
C GLU A 163 13.71 3.46 -8.80
N VAL A 164 14.61 2.57 -8.42
CA VAL A 164 16.06 2.74 -8.61
C VAL A 164 16.42 2.61 -10.09
N VAL A 165 17.07 3.64 -10.62
CA VAL A 165 17.68 3.65 -11.97
C VAL A 165 19.10 3.08 -11.91
N THR A 166 19.87 3.47 -10.89
CA THR A 166 21.23 2.96 -10.61
C THR A 166 21.56 3.14 -9.13
N GLY A 167 22.43 2.30 -8.60
CA GLY A 167 22.83 2.32 -7.20
C GLY A 167 22.07 1.32 -6.34
N GLN A 168 21.51 0.24 -6.90
CA GLN A 168 20.93 -0.85 -6.10
C GLN A 168 21.98 -1.48 -5.18
N ASP A 169 23.23 -1.59 -5.63
CA ASP A 169 24.37 -2.01 -4.82
C ASP A 169 24.62 -1.10 -3.61
N VAL A 170 24.32 0.19 -3.75
CA VAL A 170 24.36 1.16 -2.64
C VAL A 170 23.19 0.95 -1.71
N VAL A 171 21.97 0.73 -2.24
CA VAL A 171 20.78 0.40 -1.41
C VAL A 171 21.08 -0.82 -0.54
N ASP A 172 21.66 -1.87 -1.13
CA ASP A 172 21.98 -3.13 -0.44
C ASP A 172 23.12 -2.96 0.59
N ALA A 173 24.00 -1.94 0.41
CA ALA A 173 25.10 -1.64 1.33
C ALA A 173 24.73 -0.66 2.46
N VAL A 174 23.60 0.02 2.41
CA VAL A 174 23.15 0.94 3.46
C VAL A 174 22.91 0.18 4.75
N ALA A 175 23.49 0.67 5.84
CA ALA A 175 23.30 0.14 7.18
C ALA A 175 22.34 1.02 8.01
N GLN A 176 21.80 0.43 9.07
CA GLN A 176 20.96 1.19 10.00
C GLN A 176 21.74 2.36 10.62
N ASN A 177 21.13 3.52 10.64
CA ASN A 177 21.66 4.82 11.04
C ASN A 177 22.66 5.47 10.06
N ASP A 178 22.91 4.89 8.88
CA ASP A 178 23.58 5.63 7.81
C ASP A 178 22.78 6.90 7.46
N THR A 179 23.49 7.97 7.08
CA THR A 179 22.89 9.30 6.89
C THR A 179 22.59 9.58 5.42
N ILE A 180 21.46 10.18 5.15
CA ILE A 180 21.16 10.86 3.88
C ILE A 180 21.93 12.17 3.87
N LYS A 181 23.07 12.22 3.18
CA LYS A 181 23.91 13.43 3.10
C LYS A 181 23.22 14.54 2.34
N SER A 182 22.54 14.18 1.26
CA SER A 182 21.72 15.10 0.48
C SER A 182 20.74 14.33 -0.41
N LEU A 183 19.61 14.97 -0.72
CA LEU A 183 18.66 14.52 -1.70
C LEU A 183 18.41 15.65 -2.71
N LYS A 184 18.82 15.44 -3.98
CA LYS A 184 18.73 16.44 -5.04
C LYS A 184 17.75 15.99 -6.12
N ILE A 185 16.89 16.89 -6.55
CA ILE A 185 15.92 16.65 -7.63
C ILE A 185 16.51 17.12 -8.97
N ILE A 186 16.35 16.28 -9.98
CA ILE A 186 16.74 16.54 -11.37
C ILE A 186 15.51 16.40 -12.24
N ARG A 187 15.28 17.37 -13.11
CA ARG A 187 14.20 17.38 -14.10
C ARG A 187 14.82 17.40 -15.49
N GLN A 188 14.45 16.42 -16.34
CA GLN A 188 14.95 16.33 -17.70
C GLN A 188 13.78 16.18 -18.68
N GLY A 189 13.78 17.03 -19.71
CA GLY A 189 12.71 17.09 -20.70
C GLY A 189 11.61 18.09 -20.33
N LYS A 190 10.93 18.58 -21.36
CA LYS A 190 10.01 19.72 -21.27
C LYS A 190 8.90 19.53 -20.24
N GLU A 191 8.33 18.33 -20.14
CA GLU A 191 7.24 18.04 -19.18
C GLU A 191 7.76 17.97 -17.74
N ALA A 192 8.92 17.33 -17.55
CA ALA A 192 9.54 17.24 -16.24
C ALA A 192 10.02 18.61 -15.72
N GLU A 193 10.55 19.47 -16.59
CA GLU A 193 10.94 20.85 -16.25
C GLU A 193 9.74 21.71 -15.85
N ALA A 194 8.57 21.43 -16.43
CA ALA A 194 7.31 22.09 -16.06
C ALA A 194 6.72 21.59 -14.72
N PHE A 195 7.13 20.41 -14.25
CA PHE A 195 6.66 19.84 -12.97
C PHE A 195 7.12 20.70 -11.79
N LYS A 196 6.17 21.16 -11.00
CA LYS A 196 6.40 21.95 -9.78
C LYS A 196 5.85 21.20 -8.57
N ALA A 197 6.51 21.40 -7.44
CA ALA A 197 6.16 20.78 -6.17
C ALA A 197 6.06 21.87 -5.09
N THR A 198 5.15 22.83 -5.28
CA THR A 198 4.87 23.89 -4.31
C THR A 198 3.80 23.47 -3.32
N GLN A 199 3.65 24.20 -2.20
CA GLN A 199 2.55 23.99 -1.27
C GLN A 199 1.17 24.10 -1.95
N ALA A 200 1.03 25.04 -2.90
CA ALA A 200 -0.22 25.19 -3.65
C ALA A 200 -0.52 23.96 -4.53
N ASP A 201 0.51 23.37 -5.18
CA ASP A 201 0.35 22.15 -5.96
C ASP A 201 -0.04 20.96 -5.07
N PHE A 202 0.62 20.80 -3.93
CA PHE A 202 0.30 19.76 -2.94
C PHE A 202 -1.16 19.88 -2.47
N ASN A 203 -1.58 21.06 -2.05
CA ASN A 203 -2.95 21.31 -1.57
C ASN A 203 -3.99 21.02 -2.65
N ARG A 204 -3.74 21.42 -3.90
CA ARG A 204 -4.62 21.14 -5.04
C ARG A 204 -4.77 19.63 -5.28
N LEU A 205 -3.62 18.92 -5.34
CA LEU A 205 -3.60 17.48 -5.56
C LEU A 205 -4.26 16.70 -4.41
N GLU A 206 -4.10 17.17 -3.17
CA GLU A 206 -4.76 16.56 -2.01
C GLU A 206 -6.29 16.69 -2.11
N VAL A 207 -6.80 17.85 -2.53
CA VAL A 207 -8.24 18.06 -2.76
C VAL A 207 -8.73 17.16 -3.90
N GLU A 208 -7.98 17.09 -5.01
CA GLU A 208 -8.31 16.22 -6.15
C GLU A 208 -8.32 14.74 -5.75
N ALA A 209 -7.34 14.28 -4.97
CA ALA A 209 -7.28 12.91 -4.46
C ALA A 209 -8.48 12.57 -3.55
N LYS A 210 -8.84 13.46 -2.63
CA LYS A 210 -10.02 13.31 -1.77
C LYS A 210 -11.30 13.22 -2.59
N LYS A 211 -11.49 14.13 -3.55
CA LYS A 211 -12.65 14.12 -4.44
C LYS A 211 -12.76 12.82 -5.24
N LYS A 212 -11.65 12.37 -5.84
CA LYS A 212 -11.59 11.10 -6.58
C LYS A 212 -11.93 9.90 -5.70
N ALA A 213 -11.43 9.88 -4.46
CA ALA A 213 -11.74 8.82 -3.50
C ALA A 213 -13.24 8.81 -3.12
N GLU A 214 -13.86 9.97 -2.91
CA GLU A 214 -15.29 10.07 -2.64
C GLU A 214 -16.14 9.62 -3.84
N GLU A 215 -15.77 10.06 -5.05
CA GLU A 215 -16.46 9.64 -6.29
C GLU A 215 -16.33 8.12 -6.49
N ALA A 216 -15.14 7.54 -6.29
CA ALA A 216 -14.93 6.09 -6.37
C ALA A 216 -15.75 5.33 -5.31
N LYS A 217 -15.80 5.83 -4.08
CA LYS A 217 -16.64 5.25 -3.00
C LYS A 217 -18.12 5.28 -3.37
N LYS A 218 -18.59 6.42 -3.90
CA LYS A 218 -20.00 6.58 -4.34
C LYS A 218 -20.33 5.64 -5.51
N ALA A 219 -19.45 5.57 -6.51
CA ALA A 219 -19.64 4.68 -7.66
C ALA A 219 -19.67 3.21 -7.23
N LYS A 220 -18.79 2.80 -6.30
CA LYS A 220 -18.78 1.44 -5.73
C LYS A 220 -20.10 1.14 -5.00
N LEU A 221 -20.58 2.06 -4.16
CA LEU A 221 -21.83 1.88 -3.43
C LEU A 221 -23.04 1.76 -4.37
N GLU A 222 -23.10 2.56 -5.44
CA GLU A 222 -24.16 2.46 -6.44
C GLU A 222 -24.07 1.16 -7.25
N ALA A 223 -22.86 0.69 -7.58
CA ALA A 223 -22.66 -0.60 -8.25
C ALA A 223 -23.09 -1.77 -7.35
N GLU A 224 -22.73 -1.75 -6.06
CA GLU A 224 -23.16 -2.76 -5.07
C GLU A 224 -24.68 -2.74 -4.89
N LYS A 225 -25.30 -1.55 -4.81
CA LYS A 225 -26.75 -1.41 -4.73
C LYS A 225 -27.45 -2.01 -5.95
N LYS A 226 -26.98 -1.68 -7.16
CA LYS A 226 -27.53 -2.23 -8.41
C LYS A 226 -27.36 -3.74 -8.50
N ALA A 227 -26.20 -4.27 -8.15
CA ALA A 227 -25.95 -5.71 -8.11
C ALA A 227 -26.87 -6.42 -7.12
N ARG A 228 -27.09 -5.81 -5.94
CA ARG A 228 -28.04 -6.32 -4.95
C ARG A 228 -29.48 -6.33 -5.47
N GLU A 229 -29.95 -5.24 -6.04
CA GLU A 229 -31.31 -5.13 -6.61
C GLU A 229 -31.52 -6.18 -7.69
N GLU A 230 -30.58 -6.40 -8.57
CA GLU A 230 -30.67 -7.45 -9.60
C GLU A 230 -30.64 -8.86 -8.99
N MET A 231 -29.73 -9.12 -8.06
CA MET A 231 -29.63 -10.43 -7.39
C MET A 231 -30.89 -10.76 -6.57
N THR A 232 -31.45 -9.78 -5.89
CA THR A 232 -32.60 -9.98 -5.00
C THR A 232 -33.96 -9.80 -5.68
N LYS A 233 -34.00 -9.47 -6.97
CA LYS A 233 -35.22 -9.15 -7.74
C LYS A 233 -36.32 -10.22 -7.64
N ASN A 234 -35.91 -11.50 -7.65
CA ASN A 234 -36.83 -12.65 -7.59
C ASN A 234 -36.81 -13.33 -6.21
N MET A 235 -36.19 -12.72 -5.21
CA MET A 235 -36.12 -13.27 -3.85
C MET A 235 -37.24 -12.73 -2.97
N THR A 236 -37.67 -13.56 -2.04
CA THR A 236 -38.58 -13.12 -0.97
C THR A 236 -37.80 -12.35 0.08
N LYS A 237 -38.35 -11.22 0.52
CA LYS A 237 -37.77 -10.47 1.64
C LYS A 237 -38.47 -10.89 2.94
N SER A 238 -37.69 -11.37 3.92
CA SER A 238 -38.20 -11.67 5.25
C SER A 238 -38.54 -10.41 6.05
N ASP A 239 -39.28 -10.55 7.14
CA ASP A 239 -39.60 -9.43 8.05
C ASP A 239 -38.35 -8.81 8.68
N SER A 240 -37.27 -9.58 8.84
CA SER A 240 -35.98 -9.09 9.34
C SER A 240 -35.14 -8.35 8.30
N GLY A 241 -35.52 -8.44 7.02
CA GLY A 241 -34.77 -7.78 5.93
C GLY A 241 -33.83 -8.69 5.14
N VAL A 242 -33.70 -9.96 5.49
CA VAL A 242 -32.96 -10.94 4.71
C VAL A 242 -33.72 -11.29 3.44
N TYR A 243 -33.04 -11.28 2.29
CA TYR A 243 -33.60 -11.80 1.05
C TYR A 243 -33.27 -13.27 0.90
N TYR A 244 -34.22 -14.10 0.43
CA TYR A 244 -34.01 -15.53 0.24
C TYR A 244 -34.84 -16.13 -0.88
N THR A 245 -34.35 -17.25 -1.41
CA THR A 245 -35.13 -18.21 -2.24
C THR A 245 -34.99 -19.59 -1.63
N VAL A 246 -36.02 -20.43 -1.82
CA VAL A 246 -35.96 -21.86 -1.52
C VAL A 246 -35.72 -22.56 -2.86
N ASP A 247 -34.53 -23.12 -3.03
CA ASP A 247 -34.11 -23.80 -4.26
C ASP A 247 -34.57 -25.26 -4.23
N GLU A 248 -34.54 -25.90 -3.03
CA GLU A 248 -35.06 -27.25 -2.79
C GLU A 248 -35.88 -27.26 -1.51
N GLU A 249 -37.08 -27.81 -1.60
CA GLU A 249 -37.97 -27.95 -0.45
C GLU A 249 -37.52 -29.06 0.49
N GLY A 250 -37.41 -28.74 1.77
CA GLY A 250 -37.16 -29.71 2.82
C GLY A 250 -38.41 -30.47 3.24
N LYS A 251 -38.22 -31.49 4.10
CA LYS A 251 -39.29 -32.36 4.60
C LYS A 251 -39.52 -32.18 6.10
N GLY A 252 -40.73 -32.37 6.55
CA GLY A 252 -41.07 -32.32 7.97
C GLY A 252 -41.39 -30.93 8.51
N ALA A 253 -41.23 -30.76 9.85
CA ALA A 253 -41.48 -29.52 10.53
C ALA A 253 -40.27 -28.57 10.41
N LEU A 254 -40.51 -27.29 10.63
CA LEU A 254 -39.44 -26.29 10.76
C LEU A 254 -38.54 -26.65 11.96
N VAL A 255 -37.22 -26.40 11.80
CA VAL A 255 -36.25 -26.68 12.87
C VAL A 255 -36.57 -25.89 14.16
N GLY A 256 -36.84 -24.60 14.02
CA GLY A 256 -37.07 -23.74 15.20
C GLY A 256 -35.81 -23.43 15.98
N LYS A 257 -35.96 -22.75 17.14
CA LYS A 257 -34.88 -22.37 18.04
C LYS A 257 -34.45 -23.50 18.98
N ASN A 258 -33.24 -23.39 19.55
CA ASN A 258 -32.68 -24.31 20.54
C ASN A 258 -32.50 -25.77 20.02
N LYS A 259 -32.31 -25.93 18.73
CA LYS A 259 -31.99 -27.19 18.09
C LYS A 259 -30.57 -27.23 17.61
N ASN A 260 -29.86 -28.33 17.82
CA ASN A 260 -28.59 -28.59 17.20
C ASN A 260 -28.81 -28.99 15.74
N VAL A 261 -28.21 -28.29 14.83
CA VAL A 261 -28.33 -28.50 13.39
C VAL A 261 -26.98 -28.68 12.74
N LYS A 262 -27.00 -29.33 11.56
CA LYS A 262 -25.84 -29.46 10.70
C LYS A 262 -26.19 -28.90 9.34
N VAL A 263 -25.38 -27.98 8.82
CA VAL A 263 -25.60 -27.34 7.53
C VAL A 263 -24.38 -27.45 6.63
N ASP A 264 -24.61 -27.74 5.38
CA ASP A 264 -23.66 -27.44 4.33
C ASP A 264 -23.87 -25.99 3.84
N TYR A 265 -22.80 -25.32 3.48
CA TYR A 265 -22.87 -23.91 3.10
C TYR A 265 -21.77 -23.48 2.13
N LEU A 266 -22.08 -22.47 1.36
CA LEU A 266 -21.14 -21.61 0.66
C LEU A 266 -21.45 -20.17 1.04
N THR A 267 -20.45 -19.42 1.51
CA THR A 267 -20.59 -17.99 1.80
C THR A 267 -19.70 -17.17 0.89
N SER A 268 -20.25 -16.07 0.39
CA SER A 268 -19.58 -15.19 -0.56
C SER A 268 -19.99 -13.73 -0.39
N PHE A 269 -19.23 -12.84 -1.01
CA PHE A 269 -19.67 -11.46 -1.27
C PHE A 269 -20.65 -11.39 -2.44
N MET A 270 -21.28 -10.22 -2.61
CA MET A 270 -22.18 -9.92 -3.74
C MET A 270 -21.48 -10.00 -5.11
N ASP A 271 -20.15 -9.86 -5.16
CA ASP A 271 -19.34 -9.97 -6.38
C ASP A 271 -18.91 -11.42 -6.69
N GLY A 272 -19.37 -12.38 -5.91
CA GLY A 272 -19.10 -13.82 -6.08
C GLY A 272 -17.78 -14.29 -5.47
N ARG A 273 -16.99 -13.43 -4.84
CA ARG A 273 -15.78 -13.87 -4.11
C ARG A 273 -16.19 -14.73 -2.92
N ILE A 274 -15.70 -15.96 -2.90
CA ILE A 274 -15.98 -16.91 -1.84
C ILE A 274 -15.23 -16.51 -0.57
N LEU A 275 -15.94 -16.49 0.55
CA LEU A 275 -15.40 -16.27 1.89
C LEU A 275 -15.07 -17.58 2.58
N ASP A 276 -16.01 -18.53 2.51
CA ASP A 276 -15.88 -19.83 3.13
C ASP A 276 -16.85 -20.83 2.48
N VAL A 277 -16.54 -22.13 2.58
CA VAL A 277 -17.36 -23.18 1.94
C VAL A 277 -17.20 -24.52 2.66
N SER A 278 -18.30 -25.27 2.81
CA SER A 278 -18.29 -26.64 3.31
C SER A 278 -18.16 -27.68 2.19
N SER A 279 -17.84 -28.91 2.58
CA SER A 279 -17.61 -30.04 1.68
C SER A 279 -18.86 -30.45 0.86
N GLY A 280 -20.05 -30.07 1.29
CA GLY A 280 -21.28 -30.29 0.51
C GLY A 280 -21.38 -29.37 -0.73
N PHE A 281 -20.69 -28.24 -0.73
CA PHE A 281 -20.65 -27.32 -1.86
C PHE A 281 -19.34 -27.34 -2.64
N HIS A 282 -18.23 -27.77 -2.01
CA HIS A 282 -16.93 -27.88 -2.68
C HIS A 282 -16.10 -29.01 -2.09
N PRO A 283 -15.52 -29.93 -2.91
CA PRO A 283 -14.81 -31.12 -2.42
C PRO A 283 -13.64 -30.86 -1.44
N GLN A 284 -13.06 -29.66 -1.49
CA GLN A 284 -11.98 -29.19 -0.58
C GLN A 284 -12.50 -28.28 0.51
N GLY A 285 -13.80 -28.13 0.69
CA GLY A 285 -14.44 -27.34 1.73
C GLY A 285 -14.30 -27.97 3.11
N HIS A 286 -14.61 -27.18 4.12
CA HIS A 286 -14.63 -27.64 5.52
C HIS A 286 -15.76 -28.66 5.76
N GLU A 287 -15.67 -29.41 6.88
CA GLU A 287 -16.78 -30.22 7.32
C GLU A 287 -18.05 -29.38 7.49
N PRO A 288 -19.26 -29.95 7.26
CA PRO A 288 -20.49 -29.23 7.50
C PRO A 288 -20.57 -28.63 8.90
N LEU A 289 -21.04 -27.42 8.99
CA LEU A 289 -21.08 -26.64 10.22
C LEU A 289 -22.18 -27.12 11.17
N GLU A 290 -21.79 -27.40 12.43
CA GLU A 290 -22.75 -27.74 13.49
C GLU A 290 -22.88 -26.58 14.47
N PHE A 291 -24.14 -26.22 14.81
CA PHE A 291 -24.40 -25.15 15.77
C PHE A 291 -25.81 -25.29 16.37
N VAL A 292 -26.04 -24.56 17.49
CA VAL A 292 -27.38 -24.50 18.10
C VAL A 292 -28.09 -23.24 17.64
N VAL A 293 -29.21 -23.42 16.96
CA VAL A 293 -30.03 -22.30 16.43
C VAL A 293 -30.54 -21.42 17.56
N GLY A 294 -30.35 -20.13 17.44
CA GLY A 294 -30.76 -19.12 18.44
C GLY A 294 -29.83 -18.97 19.63
N ALA A 295 -28.66 -19.64 19.64
CA ALA A 295 -27.67 -19.52 20.70
C ALA A 295 -26.67 -18.37 20.51
N GLY A 296 -26.79 -17.58 19.43
CA GLY A 296 -25.89 -16.47 19.12
C GLY A 296 -24.50 -16.91 18.65
N GLN A 297 -24.36 -18.14 18.17
CA GLN A 297 -23.12 -18.68 17.62
C GLN A 297 -22.85 -18.19 16.20
N MET A 298 -23.91 -17.80 15.49
CA MET A 298 -23.89 -17.35 14.10
C MET A 298 -24.34 -15.92 13.97
N ILE A 299 -24.06 -15.29 12.82
CA ILE A 299 -24.61 -13.97 12.51
C ILE A 299 -26.13 -13.99 12.55
N PRO A 300 -26.79 -12.93 13.06
CA PRO A 300 -28.24 -12.95 13.33
C PRO A 300 -29.10 -13.33 12.14
N GLY A 301 -28.78 -12.82 10.94
CA GLY A 301 -29.55 -13.12 9.74
C GLY A 301 -29.49 -14.59 9.34
N PHE A 302 -28.33 -15.22 9.44
CA PHE A 302 -28.17 -16.64 9.16
C PHE A 302 -28.95 -17.51 10.16
N ASP A 303 -28.78 -17.23 11.45
CA ASP A 303 -29.43 -17.98 12.53
C ASP A 303 -30.96 -17.92 12.42
N GLN A 304 -31.51 -16.74 12.16
CA GLN A 304 -32.95 -16.56 11.93
C GLN A 304 -33.47 -17.35 10.74
N MET A 305 -32.73 -17.34 9.63
CA MET A 305 -33.18 -18.00 8.41
C MET A 305 -33.11 -19.53 8.53
N VAL A 306 -32.05 -20.08 9.16
CA VAL A 306 -31.93 -21.50 9.42
C VAL A 306 -33.02 -22.00 10.36
N SER A 307 -33.45 -21.20 11.34
CA SER A 307 -34.57 -21.56 12.24
C SER A 307 -35.90 -21.83 11.50
N GLN A 308 -36.04 -21.30 10.29
CA GLN A 308 -37.22 -21.42 9.42
C GLN A 308 -37.04 -22.44 8.30
N MET A 309 -35.94 -23.21 8.30
CA MET A 309 -35.67 -24.27 7.33
C MET A 309 -36.20 -25.62 7.82
N LYS A 310 -36.45 -26.52 6.86
CA LYS A 310 -36.73 -27.93 7.10
C LYS A 310 -35.51 -28.78 6.72
N VAL A 311 -35.37 -29.93 7.30
CA VAL A 311 -34.28 -30.85 6.93
C VAL A 311 -34.37 -31.21 5.44
N GLY A 312 -33.25 -31.14 4.74
CA GLY A 312 -33.14 -31.35 3.29
C GLY A 312 -33.49 -30.09 2.46
N GLU A 313 -33.84 -28.97 3.09
CA GLU A 313 -34.08 -27.73 2.38
C GLU A 313 -32.76 -27.08 1.96
N THR A 314 -32.70 -26.59 0.70
CA THR A 314 -31.63 -25.75 0.20
C THR A 314 -32.16 -24.34 -0.04
N ARG A 315 -31.48 -23.36 0.52
CA ARG A 315 -31.88 -21.94 0.49
C ARG A 315 -30.72 -21.03 0.13
N LYS A 316 -30.98 -20.08 -0.79
CA LYS A 316 -30.10 -18.96 -1.00
C LYS A 316 -30.53 -17.77 -0.16
N MET A 317 -29.57 -17.04 0.40
CA MET A 317 -29.82 -15.89 1.25
C MET A 317 -28.87 -14.75 0.92
N VAL A 318 -29.37 -13.51 1.01
CA VAL A 318 -28.59 -12.27 0.99
C VAL A 318 -28.87 -11.54 2.30
N ILE A 319 -27.89 -11.53 3.17
CA ILE A 319 -28.00 -11.02 4.54
C ILE A 319 -27.45 -9.59 4.57
N PRO A 320 -28.25 -8.60 5.00
CA PRO A 320 -27.79 -7.22 5.08
C PRO A 320 -26.76 -7.01 6.21
N PRO A 321 -25.92 -5.98 6.13
CA PRO A 321 -24.81 -5.73 7.07
C PRO A 321 -25.25 -5.76 8.54
N GLU A 322 -26.38 -5.14 8.88
CA GLU A 322 -26.91 -5.04 10.24
C GLU A 322 -27.29 -6.41 10.84
N LEU A 323 -27.48 -7.42 10.03
CA LEU A 323 -27.73 -8.80 10.41
C LEU A 323 -26.55 -9.74 10.14
N ALA A 324 -25.41 -9.17 9.68
CA ALA A 324 -24.15 -9.84 9.41
C ALA A 324 -23.04 -9.29 10.31
N TYR A 325 -22.07 -8.58 9.74
CA TYR A 325 -20.88 -8.09 10.44
C TYR A 325 -20.88 -6.58 10.71
N GLY A 326 -21.98 -5.88 10.38
CA GLY A 326 -22.19 -4.46 10.67
C GLY A 326 -21.26 -3.52 9.91
N SER A 327 -21.23 -2.25 10.37
CA SER A 327 -20.44 -1.18 9.77
C SER A 327 -18.92 -1.33 9.99
N HIS A 328 -18.49 -2.16 10.92
CA HIS A 328 -17.06 -2.39 11.19
C HIS A 328 -16.49 -3.55 10.38
N GLY A 329 -17.31 -4.51 9.96
CA GLY A 329 -16.85 -5.72 9.29
C GLY A 329 -15.88 -6.54 10.17
N ILE A 330 -15.07 -7.38 9.51
CA ILE A 330 -13.94 -8.12 10.13
C ILE A 330 -12.70 -7.91 9.26
N PRO A 331 -11.94 -6.83 9.43
CA PRO A 331 -10.77 -6.52 8.59
C PRO A 331 -9.73 -7.65 8.53
N GLN A 332 -9.50 -8.37 9.63
CA GLN A 332 -8.57 -9.49 9.70
C GLN A 332 -8.99 -10.69 8.82
N ALA A 333 -10.30 -10.85 8.61
CA ALA A 333 -10.86 -11.85 7.69
C ALA A 333 -11.13 -11.29 6.29
N GLY A 334 -10.72 -10.05 5.99
CA GLY A 334 -10.95 -9.41 4.71
C GLY A 334 -12.41 -9.02 4.44
N ILE A 335 -13.25 -8.91 5.48
CA ILE A 335 -14.66 -8.52 5.37
C ILE A 335 -14.80 -7.03 5.68
N PRO A 336 -15.03 -6.18 4.67
CA PRO A 336 -15.24 -4.75 4.89
C PRO A 336 -16.52 -4.46 5.70
N GLY A 337 -16.57 -3.31 6.36
CA GLY A 337 -17.81 -2.81 6.94
C GLY A 337 -18.89 -2.61 5.87
N ASP A 338 -20.14 -2.66 6.29
CA ASP A 338 -21.32 -2.51 5.44
C ASP A 338 -21.46 -3.55 4.31
N SER A 339 -20.77 -4.71 4.45
CA SER A 339 -20.84 -5.80 3.46
C SER A 339 -22.13 -6.60 3.59
N TYR A 340 -22.83 -6.79 2.47
CA TYR A 340 -23.85 -7.82 2.33
C TYR A 340 -23.16 -9.19 2.17
N ILE A 341 -23.68 -10.20 2.84
CA ILE A 341 -23.12 -11.57 2.79
C ILE A 341 -24.16 -12.50 2.16
N CYS A 342 -23.71 -13.22 1.13
CA CYS A 342 -24.52 -14.23 0.45
C CYS A 342 -24.23 -15.62 1.02
N PHE A 343 -25.26 -16.41 1.15
CA PHE A 343 -25.17 -17.82 1.52
C PHE A 343 -26.00 -18.70 0.58
N ASP A 344 -25.41 -19.82 0.18
CA ASP A 344 -26.13 -20.97 -0.26
C ASP A 344 -26.04 -22.01 0.87
N VAL A 345 -27.17 -22.48 1.39
CA VAL A 345 -27.23 -23.34 2.58
C VAL A 345 -28.14 -24.53 2.35
N THR A 346 -27.64 -25.71 2.69
CA THR A 346 -28.46 -26.92 2.77
C THR A 346 -28.53 -27.40 4.23
N LEU A 347 -29.73 -27.52 4.78
CA LEU A 347 -29.93 -28.08 6.12
C LEU A 347 -29.87 -29.62 6.07
N VAL A 348 -28.75 -30.17 6.56
CA VAL A 348 -28.46 -31.61 6.51
C VAL A 348 -29.18 -32.36 7.62
N LYS A 349 -29.20 -31.77 8.83
CA LYS A 349 -29.79 -32.38 10.03
C LYS A 349 -30.29 -31.33 11.01
#